data_a5ed77b1ac85c65471749ff8442b83df
#
_entry.id   a5ed77b1ac85c65471749ff8442b83df
#
_cell.length_a   1.000
_cell.length_b   1.000
_cell.length_c   1.000
_cell.angle_alpha   90.00
_cell.angle_beta   90.00
_cell.angle_gamma   90.00
#
_symmetry.space_group_name_H-M   'P 1'
#
loop_
_entity.id
_entity.type
_entity.pdbx_description
1 polymer ?
#
loop_
_entity_poly.entity_id
_entity_poly.type
_entity_poly.pdbx_seq_one_letter_code
_entity_poly.pdbx_strand_id
1 'polypeptide(L)'
;VAVRRQRQMCIRDRIYNLESKTVNQLFKDKEVEIILNLTPPKAHYIISKKSLLHGKHVYSEKPMAINLKDGKELLKIANKKRLYIGNAPDTFLGGGNQKSKELIEKNIIGKVNLGNAIFAFPGVQSYHPNPEPWFAKKEGGPVIDMGPYYLTALVNLLGPAKEVKAASLMKGSKFRTIGIGPKKGKKIKVESPTTYFSTIVFENNSIIRLTLSFDVIAHQRNHIELYGTEGSMIVPDPNMFGGSVYVCKKLGSPWQEFRTNKMPLGKINIRSQSSRANESPTNANYRGVGLAEMAYCIENKKRHRCNGEVSVHVLDLIQSTMYSARTNKPKKINTTCKPPKLFSCLLYTSDAADE
;
A
#
# COMPACT_ATOMS: atom_id res chain seq x y z
N VAL A 1 -26.76 -7.47 -12.40
CA VAL A 1 -25.30 -7.29 -12.18
C VAL A 1 -24.53 -7.47 -13.47
N ALA A 2 -24.85 -8.48 -14.29
CA ALA A 2 -24.20 -8.72 -15.59
C ALA A 2 -24.43 -7.56 -16.57
N VAL A 3 -25.67 -7.08 -16.73
CA VAL A 3 -26.04 -5.97 -17.62
C VAL A 3 -25.33 -4.66 -17.24
N ARG A 4 -25.13 -4.38 -15.94
CA ARG A 4 -24.44 -3.17 -15.48
C ARG A 4 -22.93 -3.24 -15.73
N ARG A 5 -22.31 -4.41 -15.61
CA ARG A 5 -20.89 -4.64 -15.98
C ARG A 5 -20.69 -4.49 -17.49
N GLN A 6 -21.56 -5.05 -18.28
CA GLN A 6 -21.52 -4.95 -19.75
C GLN A 6 -21.69 -3.50 -20.23
N ARG A 7 -22.61 -2.71 -19.64
CA ARG A 7 -22.75 -1.28 -19.92
C ARG A 7 -21.49 -0.48 -19.56
N GLN A 8 -20.86 -0.75 -18.42
CA GLN A 8 -19.63 -0.04 -18.03
C GLN A 8 -18.45 -0.42 -18.91
N MET A 9 -18.35 -1.64 -19.40
CA MET A 9 -17.34 -2.04 -20.39
C MET A 9 -17.57 -1.30 -21.72
N CYS A 10 -18.79 -1.33 -22.27
CA CYS A 10 -19.11 -0.65 -23.53
C CYS A 10 -18.89 0.86 -23.49
N ILE A 11 -19.11 1.53 -22.34
CA ILE A 11 -18.85 2.97 -22.17
C ILE A 11 -17.34 3.25 -22.23
N ARG A 12 -16.52 2.47 -21.51
CA ARG A 12 -15.06 2.61 -21.53
C ARG A 12 -14.47 2.35 -22.90
N ASP A 13 -14.90 1.28 -23.57
CA ASP A 13 -14.44 0.91 -24.90
C ASP A 13 -14.73 2.02 -25.91
N ARG A 14 -15.89 2.69 -25.82
CA ARG A 14 -16.24 3.85 -26.67
C ARG A 14 -15.46 5.11 -26.35
N ILE A 15 -15.28 5.44 -25.06
CA ILE A 15 -14.60 6.68 -24.63
C ILE A 15 -13.11 6.64 -24.99
N TYR A 16 -12.47 5.48 -24.83
CA TYR A 16 -11.02 5.32 -25.01
C TYR A 16 -10.64 4.56 -26.27
N ASN A 17 -11.60 4.20 -27.11
CA ASN A 17 -11.41 3.38 -28.32
C ASN A 17 -10.61 2.09 -28.05
N LEU A 18 -10.92 1.41 -26.95
CA LEU A 18 -10.21 0.20 -26.51
C LEU A 18 -10.96 -1.05 -26.92
N GLU A 19 -10.23 -2.03 -27.43
CA GLU A 19 -10.76 -3.36 -27.73
C GLU A 19 -10.86 -4.21 -26.45
N SER A 20 -11.99 -4.87 -26.25
CA SER A 20 -12.16 -5.84 -25.16
C SER A 20 -11.55 -7.17 -25.55
N LYS A 21 -10.58 -7.64 -24.76
CA LYS A 21 -9.89 -8.92 -24.96
C LYS A 21 -10.07 -9.84 -23.75
N THR A 22 -10.13 -11.14 -24.01
CA THR A 22 -10.03 -12.14 -22.94
C THR A 22 -8.62 -12.16 -22.35
N VAL A 23 -8.47 -12.65 -21.13
CA VAL A 23 -7.15 -12.77 -20.48
C VAL A 23 -6.16 -13.59 -21.34
N ASN A 24 -6.62 -14.65 -22.00
CA ASN A 24 -5.78 -15.46 -22.87
C ASN A 24 -5.36 -14.72 -24.15
N GLN A 25 -6.21 -13.88 -24.71
CA GLN A 25 -5.86 -13.01 -25.85
C GLN A 25 -4.81 -11.98 -25.43
N LEU A 26 -4.98 -11.32 -24.25
CA LEU A 26 -3.99 -10.39 -23.72
C LEU A 26 -2.60 -11.04 -23.54
N PHE A 27 -2.53 -12.28 -23.06
CA PHE A 27 -1.25 -12.98 -22.92
C PHE A 27 -0.54 -13.24 -24.24
N LYS A 28 -1.29 -13.50 -25.30
CA LYS A 28 -0.76 -13.79 -26.65
C LYS A 28 -0.51 -12.53 -27.50
N ASP A 29 -1.09 -11.42 -27.13
CA ASP A 29 -0.98 -10.16 -27.86
C ASP A 29 0.44 -9.60 -27.75
N LYS A 30 1.11 -9.41 -28.88
CA LYS A 30 2.48 -8.90 -28.94
C LYS A 30 2.58 -7.41 -28.60
N GLU A 31 1.53 -6.64 -28.84
CA GLU A 31 1.45 -5.21 -28.54
C GLU A 31 1.30 -4.95 -27.04
N VAL A 32 0.85 -5.93 -26.26
CA VAL A 32 0.71 -5.80 -24.81
C VAL A 32 2.02 -6.16 -24.13
N GLU A 33 2.70 -5.20 -23.55
CA GLU A 33 3.95 -5.40 -22.81
C GLU A 33 3.74 -5.58 -21.30
N ILE A 34 2.78 -4.85 -20.72
CA ILE A 34 2.51 -4.83 -19.28
C ILE A 34 1.08 -5.32 -19.01
N ILE A 35 0.92 -6.25 -18.10
CA ILE A 35 -0.39 -6.66 -17.56
C ILE A 35 -0.63 -5.94 -16.24
N LEU A 36 -1.67 -5.09 -16.21
CA LEU A 36 -2.20 -4.51 -14.97
C LEU A 36 -3.20 -5.48 -14.36
N ASN A 37 -2.82 -6.11 -13.24
CA ASN A 37 -3.62 -7.12 -12.57
C ASN A 37 -4.47 -6.52 -11.44
N LEU A 38 -5.72 -6.20 -11.74
CA LEU A 38 -6.73 -5.67 -10.81
C LEU A 38 -7.78 -6.73 -10.38
N THR A 39 -7.45 -8.00 -10.52
CA THR A 39 -8.34 -9.10 -10.13
C THR A 39 -8.48 -9.17 -8.59
N PRO A 40 -9.42 -9.96 -8.03
CA PRO A 40 -9.45 -10.18 -6.60
C PRO A 40 -8.17 -10.86 -6.08
N PRO A 41 -7.77 -10.63 -4.81
CA PRO A 41 -6.50 -11.10 -4.24
C PRO A 41 -6.17 -12.58 -4.46
N LYS A 42 -7.19 -13.45 -4.45
CA LYS A 42 -7.00 -14.90 -4.73
C LYS A 42 -6.52 -15.22 -6.15
N ALA A 43 -6.74 -14.31 -7.10
CA ALA A 43 -6.33 -14.50 -8.50
C ALA A 43 -5.00 -13.80 -8.82
N HIS A 44 -4.48 -12.93 -7.92
CA HIS A 44 -3.26 -12.16 -8.17
C HIS A 44 -2.09 -13.06 -8.58
N TYR A 45 -1.80 -14.09 -7.78
CA TYR A 45 -0.71 -15.02 -8.08
C TYR A 45 -0.87 -15.71 -9.43
N ILE A 46 -2.04 -16.31 -9.70
CA ILE A 46 -2.27 -17.12 -10.91
C ILE A 46 -2.16 -16.25 -12.16
N ILE A 47 -2.79 -15.06 -12.17
CA ILE A 47 -2.75 -14.14 -13.31
C ILE A 47 -1.34 -13.58 -13.50
N SER A 48 -0.69 -13.11 -12.44
CA SER A 48 0.68 -12.58 -12.51
C SER A 48 1.68 -13.64 -12.99
N LYS A 49 1.58 -14.88 -12.49
CA LYS A 49 2.42 -16.00 -12.94
C LYS A 49 2.25 -16.29 -14.43
N LYS A 50 1.00 -16.40 -14.89
CA LYS A 50 0.71 -16.63 -16.33
C LYS A 50 1.25 -15.48 -17.19
N SER A 51 1.06 -14.22 -16.78
CA SER A 51 1.61 -13.05 -17.47
C SER A 51 3.12 -13.14 -17.63
N LEU A 52 3.85 -13.38 -16.54
CA LEU A 52 5.30 -13.52 -16.54
C LEU A 52 5.76 -14.69 -17.43
N LEU A 53 5.07 -15.84 -17.38
CA LEU A 53 5.39 -16.99 -18.21
C LEU A 53 5.23 -16.70 -19.71
N HIS A 54 4.29 -15.82 -20.09
CA HIS A 54 4.08 -15.34 -21.47
C HIS A 54 4.97 -14.14 -21.85
N GLY A 55 5.97 -13.80 -21.04
CA GLY A 55 6.92 -12.73 -21.34
C GLY A 55 6.38 -11.31 -21.08
N LYS A 56 5.30 -11.16 -20.32
CA LYS A 56 4.72 -9.85 -19.99
C LYS A 56 5.24 -9.34 -18.67
N HIS A 57 5.55 -8.06 -18.59
CA HIS A 57 5.73 -7.35 -17.33
C HIS A 57 4.42 -7.33 -16.54
N VAL A 58 4.47 -7.21 -15.22
CA VAL A 58 3.26 -7.25 -14.39
C VAL A 58 3.27 -6.12 -13.38
N TYR A 59 2.18 -5.37 -13.29
CA TYR A 59 1.86 -4.52 -12.15
C TYR A 59 0.56 -5.01 -11.52
N SER A 60 0.58 -5.35 -10.23
CA SER A 60 -0.57 -5.97 -9.56
C SER A 60 -1.09 -5.10 -8.41
N GLU A 61 -2.40 -5.18 -8.18
CA GLU A 61 -2.98 -4.69 -6.92
C GLU A 61 -2.42 -5.46 -5.70
N LYS A 62 -2.50 -4.79 -4.55
CA LYS A 62 -2.09 -5.36 -3.26
C LYS A 62 -3.14 -6.38 -2.73
N PRO A 63 -2.73 -7.37 -1.97
CA PRO A 63 -1.37 -7.85 -1.79
C PRO A 63 -0.86 -8.58 -3.03
N MET A 64 0.45 -8.61 -3.22
CA MET A 64 1.09 -9.28 -4.39
C MET A 64 0.65 -10.75 -4.54
N ALA A 65 0.50 -11.45 -3.42
CA ALA A 65 0.00 -12.81 -3.31
C ALA A 65 -0.63 -13.02 -1.92
N ILE A 66 -1.35 -14.13 -1.75
CA ILE A 66 -1.94 -14.49 -0.45
C ILE A 66 -0.87 -15.01 0.53
N ASN A 67 0.15 -15.67 0.03
CA ASN A 67 1.22 -16.26 0.84
C ASN A 67 2.61 -15.91 0.29
N LEU A 68 3.60 -15.99 1.18
CA LEU A 68 5.00 -15.63 0.88
C LEU A 68 5.64 -16.53 -0.17
N LYS A 69 5.29 -17.84 -0.20
CA LYS A 69 5.82 -18.79 -1.17
C LYS A 69 5.48 -18.35 -2.60
N ASP A 70 4.23 -18.00 -2.83
CA ASP A 70 3.74 -17.52 -4.12
C ASP A 70 4.41 -16.19 -4.52
N GLY A 71 4.54 -15.25 -3.57
CA GLY A 71 5.24 -13.99 -3.81
C GLY A 71 6.71 -14.19 -4.20
N LYS A 72 7.42 -15.05 -3.49
CA LYS A 72 8.82 -15.42 -3.82
C LYS A 72 8.93 -16.11 -5.19
N GLU A 73 7.96 -16.97 -5.54
CA GLU A 73 7.93 -17.62 -6.84
C GLU A 73 7.74 -16.62 -7.99
N LEU A 74 6.80 -15.68 -7.84
CA LEU A 74 6.61 -14.60 -8.82
C LEU A 74 7.89 -13.81 -9.05
N LEU A 75 8.56 -13.40 -7.97
CA LEU A 75 9.83 -12.67 -8.06
C LEU A 75 10.92 -13.49 -8.74
N LYS A 76 11.03 -14.79 -8.42
CA LYS A 76 11.98 -15.72 -9.05
C LYS A 76 11.74 -15.85 -10.57
N ILE A 77 10.47 -15.97 -10.99
CA ILE A 77 10.10 -16.07 -12.42
C ILE A 77 10.44 -14.76 -13.13
N ALA A 78 10.07 -13.62 -12.55
CA ALA A 78 10.36 -12.29 -13.11
C ALA A 78 11.87 -12.10 -13.32
N ASN A 79 12.67 -12.38 -12.29
CA ASN A 79 14.14 -12.28 -12.38
C ASN A 79 14.73 -13.21 -13.43
N LYS A 80 14.30 -14.50 -13.48
CA LYS A 80 14.78 -15.46 -14.48
C LYS A 80 14.48 -15.02 -15.91
N LYS A 81 13.33 -14.39 -16.13
CA LYS A 81 12.90 -13.90 -17.44
C LYS A 81 13.32 -12.46 -17.75
N ARG A 82 14.00 -11.79 -16.83
CA ARG A 82 14.39 -10.37 -16.93
C ARG A 82 13.16 -9.45 -17.14
N LEU A 83 12.05 -9.79 -16.48
CA LEU A 83 10.82 -9.03 -16.54
C LEU A 83 10.66 -8.19 -15.25
N TYR A 84 9.98 -7.05 -15.39
CA TYR A 84 9.61 -6.22 -14.27
C TYR A 84 8.35 -6.78 -13.61
N ILE A 85 8.35 -6.78 -12.30
CA ILE A 85 7.16 -7.05 -11.48
C ILE A 85 7.00 -5.94 -10.47
N GLY A 86 5.89 -5.23 -10.54
CA GLY A 86 5.49 -4.15 -9.65
C GLY A 86 4.21 -4.48 -8.90
N ASN A 87 4.00 -3.80 -7.78
CA ASN A 87 2.83 -4.03 -6.96
C ASN A 87 2.42 -2.75 -6.20
N ALA A 88 1.12 -2.51 -6.09
CA ALA A 88 0.58 -1.50 -5.19
C ALA A 88 0.89 -1.88 -3.71
N PRO A 89 0.92 -0.91 -2.80
CA PRO A 89 0.56 0.48 -2.99
C PRO A 89 1.67 1.33 -3.58
N ASP A 90 1.29 2.36 -4.30
CA ASP A 90 2.18 3.39 -4.85
C ASP A 90 2.10 4.73 -4.07
N THR A 91 1.29 4.79 -3.03
CA THR A 91 1.06 5.99 -2.22
C THR A 91 2.31 6.53 -1.53
N PHE A 92 3.30 5.67 -1.25
CA PHE A 92 4.59 6.11 -0.68
C PHE A 92 5.43 6.96 -1.65
N LEU A 93 5.07 7.00 -2.94
CA LEU A 93 5.65 7.92 -3.93
C LEU A 93 5.08 9.34 -3.79
N GLY A 94 4.00 9.51 -3.04
CA GLY A 94 3.34 10.79 -2.82
C GLY A 94 4.19 11.78 -2.02
N GLY A 95 3.95 13.08 -2.24
CA GLY A 95 4.73 14.18 -1.66
C GLY A 95 4.88 14.10 -0.14
N GLY A 96 3.87 13.61 0.60
CA GLY A 96 3.92 13.45 2.05
C GLY A 96 4.99 12.44 2.48
N ASN A 97 4.97 11.24 1.92
CA ASN A 97 5.95 10.20 2.22
C ASN A 97 7.35 10.55 1.68
N GLN A 98 7.43 11.17 0.50
CA GLN A 98 8.71 11.59 -0.09
C GLN A 98 9.37 12.71 0.72
N LYS A 99 8.60 13.69 1.22
CA LYS A 99 9.12 14.72 2.12
C LYS A 99 9.60 14.12 3.44
N SER A 100 8.87 13.20 4.01
CA SER A 100 9.28 12.51 5.25
C SER A 100 10.60 11.76 5.05
N LYS A 101 10.75 11.06 3.93
CA LYS A 101 11.98 10.36 3.56
C LYS A 101 13.14 11.34 3.36
N GLU A 102 12.94 12.42 2.63
CA GLU A 102 13.95 13.48 2.41
C GLU A 102 14.48 14.01 3.76
N LEU A 103 13.58 14.31 4.70
CA LEU A 103 13.96 14.83 6.01
C LEU A 103 14.73 13.81 6.86
N ILE A 104 14.40 12.52 6.75
CA ILE A 104 15.14 11.43 7.40
C ILE A 104 16.54 11.29 6.77
N GLU A 105 16.64 11.27 5.42
CA GLU A 105 17.93 11.17 4.71
C GLU A 105 18.83 12.39 4.98
N LYS A 106 18.23 13.57 5.21
CA LYS A 106 18.93 14.79 5.67
C LYS A 106 19.28 14.77 7.17
N ASN A 107 18.96 13.70 7.87
CA ASN A 107 19.21 13.52 9.29
C ASN A 107 18.58 14.61 10.19
N ILE A 108 17.41 15.16 9.78
CA ILE A 108 16.79 16.31 10.47
C ILE A 108 16.36 15.98 11.91
N ILE A 109 15.95 14.74 12.18
CA ILE A 109 15.60 14.27 13.52
C ILE A 109 16.66 13.34 14.13
N GLY A 110 17.86 13.26 13.52
CA GLY A 110 18.89 12.32 13.89
C GLY A 110 18.50 10.87 13.57
N LYS A 111 19.17 9.91 14.21
CA LYS A 111 18.88 8.49 14.04
C LYS A 111 17.52 8.15 14.62
N VAL A 112 16.63 7.59 13.82
CA VAL A 112 15.33 7.11 14.31
C VAL A 112 15.52 5.87 15.18
N ASN A 113 15.10 5.93 16.43
CA ASN A 113 15.22 4.84 17.39
C ASN A 113 13.88 4.11 17.60
N LEU A 114 12.79 4.84 17.65
CA LEU A 114 11.46 4.27 17.91
C LEU A 114 10.34 5.08 17.22
N GLY A 115 9.16 4.51 17.17
CA GLY A 115 8.00 5.19 16.63
C GLY A 115 6.70 4.42 16.85
N ASN A 116 5.60 5.09 16.52
CA ASN A 116 4.27 4.52 16.51
C ASN A 116 3.66 4.68 15.12
N ALA A 117 2.90 3.68 14.70
CA ALA A 117 2.07 3.74 13.51
C ALA A 117 0.69 3.19 13.83
N ILE A 118 -0.35 3.88 13.40
CA ILE A 118 -1.73 3.46 13.66
C ILE A 118 -2.63 3.70 12.45
N PHE A 119 -3.30 2.62 12.04
CA PHE A 119 -4.53 2.67 11.27
C PHE A 119 -5.67 2.16 12.17
N ALA A 120 -6.65 2.98 12.42
CA ALA A 120 -7.80 2.60 13.23
C ALA A 120 -9.06 3.25 12.65
N PHE A 121 -10.07 2.43 12.39
CA PHE A 121 -11.26 2.80 11.64
C PHE A 121 -12.42 1.85 11.99
N PRO A 122 -13.71 2.23 11.84
CA PRO A 122 -14.82 1.35 12.16
C PRO A 122 -14.99 0.13 11.25
N GLY A 123 -14.20 0.03 10.18
CA GLY A 123 -14.24 -1.05 9.21
C GLY A 123 -15.03 -0.73 7.95
N VAL A 124 -14.75 -1.51 6.91
CA VAL A 124 -15.22 -1.28 5.53
C VAL A 124 -16.73 -1.47 5.32
N GLN A 125 -17.43 -2.09 6.28
CA GLN A 125 -18.85 -2.37 6.18
C GLN A 125 -19.73 -1.10 6.13
N SER A 126 -19.20 0.03 6.59
CA SER A 126 -19.94 1.30 6.60
C SER A 126 -20.06 1.94 5.21
N TYR A 127 -19.10 1.71 4.32
CA TYR A 127 -19.02 2.37 3.01
C TYR A 127 -18.84 1.42 1.81
N HIS A 128 -18.55 0.13 2.03
CA HIS A 128 -18.36 -0.82 0.94
C HIS A 128 -19.62 -1.68 0.73
N PRO A 129 -20.17 -1.80 -0.49
CA PRO A 129 -21.41 -2.53 -0.74
C PRO A 129 -21.29 -4.05 -0.61
N ASN A 130 -20.08 -4.60 -0.63
CA ASN A 130 -19.80 -6.02 -0.44
C ASN A 130 -18.60 -6.23 0.50
N PRO A 131 -18.73 -5.96 1.80
CA PRO A 131 -17.64 -6.01 2.76
C PRO A 131 -17.29 -7.41 3.28
N GLU A 132 -18.00 -8.46 2.86
CA GLU A 132 -17.77 -9.85 3.28
C GLU A 132 -16.31 -10.33 3.19
N PRO A 133 -15.53 -10.01 2.12
CA PRO A 133 -14.14 -10.48 2.01
C PRO A 133 -13.23 -10.06 3.16
N TRP A 134 -13.52 -8.94 3.81
CA TRP A 134 -12.71 -8.41 4.91
C TRP A 134 -13.03 -9.05 6.26
N PHE A 135 -14.23 -9.63 6.43
CA PHE A 135 -14.70 -10.11 7.71
C PHE A 135 -15.00 -11.61 7.76
N ALA A 136 -15.59 -12.16 6.69
CA ALA A 136 -16.09 -13.52 6.67
C ALA A 136 -15.05 -14.59 6.34
N LYS A 137 -13.75 -14.24 6.29
CA LYS A 137 -12.65 -15.16 5.97
C LYS A 137 -11.52 -14.97 6.96
N LYS A 138 -10.89 -16.08 7.36
CA LYS A 138 -9.76 -16.07 8.29
C LYS A 138 -8.56 -15.24 7.80
N GLU A 139 -8.44 -15.13 6.47
CA GLU A 139 -7.41 -14.33 5.78
C GLU A 139 -7.85 -12.88 5.51
N GLY A 140 -8.93 -12.42 6.12
CA GLY A 140 -9.37 -11.02 6.07
C GLY A 140 -8.71 -10.15 7.13
N GLY A 141 -9.30 -8.96 7.34
CA GLY A 141 -8.92 -8.05 8.41
C GLY A 141 -7.93 -6.96 8.02
N PRO A 142 -7.62 -6.06 8.96
CA PRO A 142 -6.88 -4.82 8.67
C PRO A 142 -5.41 -5.05 8.29
N VAL A 143 -4.78 -6.15 8.72
CA VAL A 143 -3.37 -6.43 8.39
C VAL A 143 -3.21 -6.73 6.91
N ILE A 144 -4.13 -7.49 6.31
CA ILE A 144 -4.10 -7.80 4.88
C ILE A 144 -4.53 -6.61 4.04
N ASP A 145 -5.48 -5.82 4.53
CA ASP A 145 -6.03 -4.68 3.77
C ASP A 145 -5.16 -3.44 3.86
N MET A 146 -4.81 -3.02 5.08
CA MET A 146 -4.12 -1.76 5.35
C MET A 146 -2.63 -1.93 5.67
N GLY A 147 -2.23 -3.13 6.09
CA GLY A 147 -0.83 -3.46 6.33
C GLY A 147 0.08 -3.12 5.15
N PRO A 148 -0.29 -3.40 3.89
CA PRO A 148 0.54 -3.02 2.74
C PRO A 148 0.91 -1.54 2.71
N TYR A 149 -0.01 -0.63 3.02
CA TYR A 149 0.27 0.81 3.01
C TYR A 149 1.25 1.22 4.11
N TYR A 150 0.96 0.85 5.34
CA TYR A 150 1.76 1.23 6.52
C TYR A 150 3.14 0.58 6.50
N LEU A 151 3.21 -0.70 6.18
CA LEU A 151 4.47 -1.43 6.13
C LEU A 151 5.35 -0.99 4.97
N THR A 152 4.77 -0.71 3.79
CA THR A 152 5.55 -0.16 2.66
C THR A 152 6.11 1.22 3.00
N ALA A 153 5.32 2.10 3.62
CA ALA A 153 5.80 3.40 4.06
C ALA A 153 6.94 3.28 5.09
N LEU A 154 6.78 2.42 6.09
CA LEU A 154 7.82 2.19 7.10
C LEU A 154 9.11 1.60 6.49
N VAL A 155 8.99 0.64 5.56
CA VAL A 155 10.15 0.09 4.82
C VAL A 155 10.81 1.17 3.95
N ASN A 156 10.02 2.02 3.32
CA ASN A 156 10.54 3.15 2.55
C ASN A 156 11.33 4.14 3.42
N LEU A 157 10.87 4.42 4.64
CA LEU A 157 11.47 5.40 5.55
C LEU A 157 12.66 4.85 6.34
N LEU A 158 12.56 3.60 6.81
CA LEU A 158 13.48 3.02 7.79
C LEU A 158 14.38 1.91 7.23
N GLY A 159 14.10 1.48 6.00
CA GLY A 159 14.75 0.31 5.42
C GLY A 159 14.04 -1.02 5.76
N PRO A 160 14.66 -2.16 5.45
CA PRO A 160 14.03 -3.45 5.69
C PRO A 160 13.87 -3.76 7.18
N ALA A 161 12.80 -4.48 7.50
CA ALA A 161 12.57 -5.01 8.84
C ALA A 161 13.26 -6.37 9.01
N LYS A 162 13.72 -6.66 10.23
CA LYS A 162 14.39 -7.92 10.54
C LYS A 162 13.58 -8.87 11.40
N GLU A 163 12.63 -8.34 12.19
CA GLU A 163 11.88 -9.18 13.13
C GLU A 163 10.55 -8.55 13.54
N VAL A 164 9.53 -9.37 13.72
CA VAL A 164 8.35 -9.07 14.53
C VAL A 164 8.61 -9.64 15.93
N LYS A 165 8.89 -8.77 16.90
CA LYS A 165 9.21 -9.15 18.30
C LYS A 165 8.01 -9.71 19.03
N ALA A 166 6.86 -9.06 18.85
CA ALA A 166 5.59 -9.43 19.47
C ALA A 166 4.43 -8.95 18.61
N ALA A 167 3.38 -9.72 18.55
CA ALA A 167 2.11 -9.28 18.02
C ALA A 167 0.96 -9.98 18.76
N SER A 168 -0.17 -9.31 18.83
CA SER A 168 -1.42 -9.84 19.35
C SER A 168 -2.58 -9.51 18.40
N LEU A 169 -3.66 -10.26 18.52
CA LEU A 169 -4.85 -10.09 17.69
C LEU A 169 -6.12 -10.10 18.55
N MET A 170 -7.15 -9.44 18.04
CA MET A 170 -8.46 -9.44 18.66
C MET A 170 -9.56 -9.53 17.58
N LYS A 171 -10.68 -10.16 17.93
CA LYS A 171 -11.94 -10.03 17.21
C LYS A 171 -12.85 -9.12 18.04
N GLY A 172 -13.17 -7.95 17.52
CA GLY A 172 -14.01 -6.98 18.24
C GLY A 172 -15.45 -7.47 18.38
N SER A 173 -16.21 -7.47 17.30
CA SER A 173 -17.61 -7.89 17.29
C SER A 173 -17.81 -9.21 16.59
N LYS A 174 -18.78 -10.02 17.08
CA LYS A 174 -19.18 -11.28 16.43
C LYS A 174 -19.81 -11.07 15.04
N PHE A 175 -20.48 -9.94 14.86
CA PHE A 175 -21.14 -9.58 13.61
C PHE A 175 -20.86 -8.13 13.23
N ARG A 176 -20.86 -7.86 11.91
CA ARG A 176 -20.84 -6.51 11.32
C ARG A 176 -22.08 -6.31 10.46
N THR A 177 -22.70 -5.14 10.54
CA THR A 177 -23.88 -4.79 9.73
C THR A 177 -23.43 -4.01 8.50
N ILE A 178 -23.89 -4.42 7.32
CA ILE A 178 -23.60 -3.72 6.06
C ILE A 178 -24.35 -2.39 6.03
N GLY A 179 -23.62 -1.28 5.88
CA GLY A 179 -24.17 0.07 5.94
C GLY A 179 -24.78 0.57 4.64
N ILE A 180 -24.33 0.05 3.47
CA ILE A 180 -24.75 0.55 2.16
C ILE A 180 -24.94 -0.57 1.13
N GLY A 181 -25.57 -0.22 0.00
CA GLY A 181 -25.74 -1.09 -1.16
C GLY A 181 -26.89 -2.10 -1.04
N PRO A 182 -26.99 -3.05 -2.00
CA PRO A 182 -28.13 -3.99 -2.08
C PRO A 182 -28.27 -4.92 -0.87
N LYS A 183 -27.19 -5.08 -0.09
CA LYS A 183 -27.17 -5.91 1.12
C LYS A 183 -27.21 -5.09 2.42
N LYS A 184 -27.59 -3.79 2.36
CA LYS A 184 -27.71 -2.93 3.55
C LYS A 184 -28.58 -3.59 4.62
N GLY A 185 -28.14 -3.52 5.89
CA GLY A 185 -28.83 -4.13 7.04
C GLY A 185 -28.50 -5.60 7.27
N LYS A 186 -27.93 -6.34 6.30
CA LYS A 186 -27.51 -7.73 6.51
C LYS A 186 -26.31 -7.79 7.45
N LYS A 187 -26.29 -8.81 8.31
CA LYS A 187 -25.19 -9.09 9.23
C LYS A 187 -24.16 -10.01 8.58
N ILE A 188 -22.89 -9.70 8.76
CA ILE A 188 -21.75 -10.54 8.36
C ILE A 188 -21.17 -11.15 9.63
N LYS A 189 -21.02 -12.48 9.67
CA LYS A 189 -20.27 -13.16 10.71
C LYS A 189 -18.78 -12.84 10.58
N VAL A 190 -18.15 -12.41 11.67
CA VAL A 190 -16.73 -12.05 11.71
C VAL A 190 -15.90 -13.29 12.00
N GLU A 191 -15.14 -13.75 11.02
CA GLU A 191 -14.20 -14.88 11.13
C GLU A 191 -12.74 -14.39 11.22
N SER A 192 -12.41 -13.24 10.59
CA SER A 192 -11.07 -12.64 10.67
C SER A 192 -10.83 -11.91 11.98
N PRO A 193 -9.59 -11.84 12.47
CA PRO A 193 -9.22 -10.83 13.47
C PRO A 193 -9.45 -9.43 12.92
N THR A 194 -9.97 -8.54 13.76
CA THR A 194 -10.33 -7.17 13.39
C THR A 194 -9.40 -6.11 13.95
N THR A 195 -8.51 -6.50 14.87
CA THR A 195 -7.45 -5.64 15.41
C THR A 195 -6.17 -6.44 15.60
N TYR A 196 -5.05 -5.82 15.24
CA TYR A 196 -3.69 -6.30 15.48
C TYR A 196 -2.85 -5.21 16.15
N PHE A 197 -2.06 -5.62 17.13
CA PHE A 197 -0.98 -4.84 17.73
C PHE A 197 0.32 -5.56 17.46
N SER A 198 1.36 -4.88 17.01
CA SER A 198 2.65 -5.48 16.75
C SER A 198 3.82 -4.56 17.10
N THR A 199 4.95 -5.17 17.42
CA THR A 199 6.25 -4.49 17.62
C THR A 199 7.21 -5.04 16.57
N ILE A 200 7.69 -4.18 15.69
CA ILE A 200 8.54 -4.51 14.54
C ILE A 200 9.90 -3.88 14.75
N VAL A 201 10.96 -4.66 14.54
CA VAL A 201 12.35 -4.20 14.58
C VAL A 201 12.91 -4.16 13.17
N PHE A 202 13.51 -3.03 12.81
CA PHE A 202 14.12 -2.79 11.51
C PHE A 202 15.63 -3.07 11.55
N GLU A 203 16.27 -3.25 10.39
CA GLU A 203 17.70 -3.51 10.28
C GLU A 203 18.57 -2.37 10.87
N ASN A 204 18.09 -1.13 10.79
CA ASN A 204 18.74 0.04 11.43
C ASN A 204 18.56 0.08 12.96
N ASN A 205 17.96 -0.96 13.56
CA ASN A 205 17.61 -1.13 14.97
C ASN A 205 16.49 -0.22 15.48
N SER A 206 15.78 0.50 14.61
CA SER A 206 14.56 1.19 15.06
C SER A 206 13.44 0.20 15.42
N ILE A 207 12.62 0.58 16.40
CA ILE A 207 11.51 -0.24 16.91
C ILE A 207 10.21 0.52 16.70
N ILE A 208 9.29 -0.06 15.95
CA ILE A 208 7.99 0.55 15.63
C ILE A 208 6.85 -0.27 16.24
N ARG A 209 5.97 0.41 16.99
CA ARG A 209 4.68 -0.16 17.39
C ARG A 209 3.66 0.14 16.29
N LEU A 210 3.06 -0.91 15.74
CA LEU A 210 2.04 -0.79 14.70
C LEU A 210 0.70 -1.32 15.22
N THR A 211 -0.33 -0.50 15.13
CA THR A 211 -1.73 -0.86 15.39
C THR A 211 -2.53 -0.80 14.08
N LEU A 212 -3.20 -1.89 13.76
CA LEU A 212 -4.12 -1.97 12.62
C LEU A 212 -5.48 -2.47 13.11
N SER A 213 -6.52 -1.63 13.03
CA SER A 213 -7.82 -1.93 13.64
C SER A 213 -9.00 -1.52 12.75
N PHE A 214 -10.02 -2.37 12.72
CA PHE A 214 -11.36 -2.11 12.22
C PHE A 214 -12.40 -1.92 13.34
N ASP A 215 -11.96 -1.72 14.59
CA ASP A 215 -12.82 -1.67 15.77
C ASP A 215 -12.90 -0.29 16.43
N VAL A 216 -12.28 0.72 15.84
CA VAL A 216 -12.18 2.06 16.42
C VAL A 216 -13.07 3.05 15.67
N ILE A 217 -14.02 3.68 16.36
CA ILE A 217 -14.94 4.64 15.75
C ILE A 217 -14.22 5.94 15.40
N ALA A 218 -13.40 6.45 16.31
CA ALA A 218 -12.62 7.68 16.12
C ALA A 218 -11.40 7.70 17.03
N HIS A 219 -10.34 8.38 16.61
CA HIS A 219 -9.15 8.62 17.44
C HIS A 219 -8.48 9.95 17.05
N GLN A 220 -7.61 10.46 17.94
CA GLN A 220 -6.84 11.70 17.74
C GLN A 220 -5.33 11.43 17.57
N ARG A 221 -4.94 10.21 17.23
CA ARG A 221 -3.54 9.83 17.02
C ARG A 221 -3.09 10.18 15.62
N ASN A 222 -1.83 10.56 15.48
CA ASN A 222 -1.18 10.70 14.20
C ASN A 222 -0.98 9.32 13.53
N HIS A 223 -1.01 9.26 12.20
CA HIS A 223 -0.88 8.00 11.46
C HIS A 223 0.48 7.34 11.71
N ILE A 224 1.57 8.10 11.64
CA ILE A 224 2.93 7.64 11.95
C ILE A 224 3.63 8.76 12.73
N GLU A 225 4.31 8.38 13.81
CA GLU A 225 5.20 9.23 14.60
C GLU A 225 6.55 8.54 14.71
N LEU A 226 7.61 9.24 14.36
CA LEU A 226 8.99 8.75 14.46
C LEU A 226 9.77 9.61 15.44
N TYR A 227 10.54 8.97 16.31
CA TYR A 227 11.33 9.62 17.36
C TYR A 227 12.80 9.27 17.13
N GLY A 228 13.56 10.31 16.79
CA GLY A 228 14.99 10.23 16.57
C GLY A 228 15.79 10.80 17.74
N THR A 229 17.12 10.75 17.61
CA THR A 229 18.04 11.26 18.63
C THR A 229 18.06 12.78 18.75
N GLU A 230 17.58 13.49 17.71
CA GLU A 230 17.64 14.96 17.63
C GLU A 230 16.26 15.60 17.39
N GLY A 231 15.21 14.81 17.42
CA GLY A 231 13.85 15.33 17.25
C GLY A 231 12.81 14.26 16.97
N SER A 232 11.59 14.74 16.77
CA SER A 232 10.41 13.92 16.47
C SER A 232 9.78 14.35 15.16
N MET A 233 9.17 13.43 14.45
CA MET A 233 8.51 13.66 13.16
C MET A 233 7.10 13.04 13.16
N ILE A 234 6.12 13.78 12.64
CA ILE A 234 4.81 13.26 12.27
C ILE A 234 4.78 13.09 10.76
N VAL A 235 4.54 11.86 10.31
CA VAL A 235 4.39 11.48 8.90
C VAL A 235 2.90 11.41 8.59
N PRO A 236 2.42 11.97 7.46
CA PRO A 236 1.01 11.90 7.08
C PRO A 236 0.54 10.48 6.77
N ASP A 237 -0.77 10.32 6.55
CA ASP A 237 -1.39 9.03 6.26
C ASP A 237 -0.73 8.34 5.04
N PRO A 238 -0.11 7.16 5.22
CA PRO A 238 0.54 6.45 4.13
C PRO A 238 -0.42 5.87 3.10
N ASN A 239 -1.72 5.89 3.36
CA ASN A 239 -2.75 5.56 2.36
C ASN A 239 -3.04 6.72 1.39
N MET A 240 -2.47 7.90 1.64
CA MET A 240 -2.63 9.11 0.84
C MET A 240 -1.31 9.57 0.23
N PHE A 241 -1.39 10.39 -0.83
CA PHE A 241 -0.20 10.94 -1.50
C PHE A 241 0.29 12.22 -0.88
N GLY A 242 -0.61 13.07 -0.40
CA GLY A 242 -0.31 14.37 0.20
C GLY A 242 -0.24 14.32 1.72
N GLY A 243 -0.37 15.51 2.30
CA GLY A 243 -0.33 15.74 3.72
C GLY A 243 0.98 16.37 4.17
N SER A 244 0.90 17.26 5.17
CA SER A 244 2.08 17.94 5.73
C SER A 244 2.87 17.00 6.64
N VAL A 245 4.18 17.20 6.67
CA VAL A 245 5.09 16.57 7.64
C VAL A 245 5.39 17.60 8.72
N TYR A 246 5.38 17.17 9.97
CA TYR A 246 5.71 18.04 11.10
C TYR A 246 6.96 17.53 11.80
N VAL A 247 7.83 18.45 12.20
CA VAL A 247 9.07 18.15 12.92
C VAL A 247 9.16 19.03 14.17
N CYS A 248 9.54 18.42 15.29
CA CYS A 248 9.88 19.12 16.52
C CYS A 248 11.29 18.70 16.95
N LYS A 249 12.21 19.67 17.06
CA LYS A 249 13.62 19.44 17.41
C LYS A 249 13.99 19.69 18.88
N LYS A 250 13.11 20.33 19.62
CA LYS A 250 13.37 20.69 21.00
C LYS A 250 12.09 20.58 21.84
N LEU A 251 12.19 20.00 23.02
CA LEU A 251 11.08 19.92 23.97
C LEU A 251 10.49 21.33 24.24
N GLY A 252 9.18 21.45 24.13
CA GLY A 252 8.45 22.70 24.32
C GLY A 252 8.48 23.67 23.13
N SER A 253 9.22 23.34 22.05
CA SER A 253 9.18 24.13 20.81
C SER A 253 7.96 23.80 19.97
N PRO A 254 7.45 24.77 19.16
CA PRO A 254 6.39 24.51 18.21
C PRO A 254 6.85 23.49 17.15
N TRP A 255 5.91 22.71 16.63
CA TRP A 255 6.14 21.82 15.51
C TRP A 255 6.29 22.63 14.22
N GLN A 256 7.40 22.45 13.51
CA GLN A 256 7.61 23.03 12.18
C GLN A 256 6.83 22.21 11.14
N GLU A 257 5.98 22.88 10.39
CA GLU A 257 5.23 22.29 9.29
C GLU A 257 6.03 22.33 7.98
N PHE A 258 6.13 21.19 7.30
CA PHE A 258 6.63 21.05 5.94
C PHE A 258 5.47 20.70 5.01
N ARG A 259 4.95 21.71 4.32
CA ARG A 259 3.84 21.56 3.38
C ARG A 259 4.29 20.85 2.11
N THR A 260 3.47 19.92 1.61
CA THR A 260 3.80 19.10 0.43
C THR A 260 2.94 19.41 -0.79
N ASN A 261 2.02 20.38 -0.69
CA ASN A 261 1.10 20.75 -1.77
C ASN A 261 1.78 21.35 -3.02
N LYS A 262 3.06 21.73 -2.94
CA LYS A 262 3.89 22.17 -4.07
C LYS A 262 4.87 21.09 -4.55
N MET A 263 4.87 19.92 -3.89
CA MET A 263 5.72 18.80 -4.31
C MET A 263 5.03 17.97 -5.41
N PRO A 264 5.80 17.30 -6.24
CA PRO A 264 5.27 16.28 -7.14
C PRO A 264 4.40 15.29 -6.35
N LEU A 265 3.24 14.92 -6.91
CA LEU A 265 2.27 13.99 -6.30
C LEU A 265 1.79 14.39 -4.89
N GLY A 266 2.04 15.63 -4.47
CA GLY A 266 1.54 16.17 -3.20
C GLY A 266 0.40 17.18 -3.38
N LYS A 267 0.21 17.71 -4.59
CA LYS A 267 -0.84 18.68 -4.91
C LYS A 267 -2.22 18.01 -4.82
N ILE A 268 -3.16 18.70 -4.18
CA ILE A 268 -4.56 18.27 -4.13
C ILE A 268 -5.14 18.25 -5.54
N ASN A 269 -5.63 17.10 -5.99
CA ASN A 269 -6.17 16.92 -7.34
C ASN A 269 -7.56 16.25 -7.37
N ILE A 270 -8.11 15.90 -6.20
CA ILE A 270 -9.47 15.36 -6.13
C ILE A 270 -10.46 16.53 -6.07
N ARG A 271 -11.28 16.67 -7.11
CA ARG A 271 -12.52 17.44 -7.02
C ARG A 271 -13.57 16.52 -6.41
N SER A 272 -14.00 16.83 -5.20
CA SER A 272 -14.95 16.04 -4.43
C SER A 272 -16.27 15.86 -5.19
N GLN A 273 -16.48 14.68 -5.77
CA GLN A 273 -17.80 14.15 -6.10
C GLN A 273 -17.98 12.72 -5.59
N SER A 274 -17.02 12.18 -4.86
CA SER A 274 -17.11 10.83 -4.36
C SER A 274 -17.73 10.81 -2.97
N SER A 275 -18.75 9.99 -2.83
CA SER A 275 -19.42 9.70 -1.57
C SER A 275 -18.60 8.80 -0.63
N ARG A 276 -17.32 8.56 -0.94
CA ARG A 276 -16.46 7.70 -0.12
C ARG A 276 -15.80 8.54 0.96
N ALA A 277 -15.98 8.15 2.22
CA ALA A 277 -15.43 8.82 3.39
C ALA A 277 -13.90 9.02 3.37
N ASN A 278 -13.18 8.25 2.53
CA ASN A 278 -11.73 8.31 2.37
C ASN A 278 -11.25 9.23 1.24
N GLU A 279 -12.15 9.82 0.48
CA GLU A 279 -11.84 10.76 -0.60
C GLU A 279 -12.18 12.18 -0.14
N SER A 280 -11.38 12.70 0.79
CA SER A 280 -11.48 14.09 1.19
C SER A 280 -11.09 15.00 0.02
N PRO A 281 -11.81 16.11 -0.24
CA PRO A 281 -11.43 17.09 -1.26
C PRO A 281 -10.09 17.77 -0.97
N THR A 282 -9.51 17.51 0.19
CA THR A 282 -8.21 18.02 0.62
C THR A 282 -7.06 17.05 0.38
N ASN A 283 -7.30 15.87 -0.19
CA ASN A 283 -6.27 14.86 -0.37
C ASN A 283 -5.78 14.77 -1.81
N ALA A 284 -4.48 14.57 -1.98
CA ALA A 284 -3.86 14.21 -3.25
C ALA A 284 -4.08 12.72 -3.53
N ASN A 285 -4.48 12.39 -4.77
CA ASN A 285 -4.65 11.01 -5.21
C ASN A 285 -4.09 10.81 -6.62
N TYR A 286 -3.00 10.07 -6.71
CA TYR A 286 -2.27 9.79 -7.94
C TYR A 286 -2.09 8.28 -8.13
N ARG A 287 -3.09 7.47 -7.74
CA ARG A 287 -3.03 6.02 -7.90
C ARG A 287 -2.87 5.64 -9.37
N GLY A 288 -1.92 4.73 -9.63
CA GLY A 288 -1.46 4.37 -10.97
C GLY A 288 -0.09 4.95 -11.32
N VAL A 289 0.43 5.92 -10.53
CA VAL A 289 1.77 6.46 -10.75
C VAL A 289 2.87 5.40 -10.64
N GLY A 290 2.68 4.39 -9.80
CA GLY A 290 3.63 3.27 -9.68
C GLY A 290 3.70 2.43 -10.98
N LEU A 291 2.57 2.28 -11.68
CA LEU A 291 2.54 1.66 -13.01
C LEU A 291 3.23 2.54 -14.05
N ALA A 292 2.93 3.85 -14.07
CA ALA A 292 3.56 4.78 -14.98
C ALA A 292 5.08 4.85 -14.77
N GLU A 293 5.54 4.89 -13.51
CA GLU A 293 6.97 4.81 -13.18
C GLU A 293 7.59 3.48 -13.66
N MET A 294 6.89 2.37 -13.51
CA MET A 294 7.39 1.08 -13.97
C MET A 294 7.55 1.07 -15.50
N ALA A 295 6.59 1.60 -16.26
CA ALA A 295 6.68 1.71 -17.71
C ALA A 295 7.90 2.55 -18.13
N TYR A 296 8.06 3.73 -17.55
CA TYR A 296 9.25 4.58 -17.76
C TYR A 296 10.55 3.84 -17.42
N CYS A 297 10.57 3.08 -16.33
CA CYS A 297 11.77 2.34 -15.92
C CYS A 297 12.07 1.14 -16.85
N ILE A 298 11.08 0.53 -17.48
CA ILE A 298 11.26 -0.50 -18.49
C ILE A 298 11.98 0.09 -19.71
N GLU A 299 11.47 1.20 -20.25
CA GLU A 299 12.05 1.89 -21.40
C GLU A 299 13.49 2.35 -21.16
N ASN A 300 13.73 2.87 -19.95
CA ASN A 300 15.04 3.44 -19.55
C ASN A 300 15.95 2.44 -18.84
N LYS A 301 15.61 1.17 -18.76
CA LYS A 301 16.37 0.09 -18.08
C LYS A 301 16.76 0.46 -16.62
N LYS A 302 15.86 1.14 -15.91
CA LYS A 302 16.04 1.59 -14.53
C LYS A 302 15.24 0.70 -13.57
N ARG A 303 15.62 0.70 -12.29
CA ARG A 303 14.86 0.01 -11.24
C ARG A 303 13.70 0.89 -10.78
N HIS A 304 12.47 0.42 -10.91
CA HIS A 304 11.28 1.09 -10.39
C HIS A 304 11.14 0.91 -8.86
N ARG A 305 10.40 1.81 -8.23
CA ARG A 305 10.28 1.88 -6.76
C ARG A 305 9.26 0.91 -6.19
N CYS A 306 8.11 0.76 -6.85
CA CYS A 306 7.07 -0.22 -6.46
C CYS A 306 7.41 -1.65 -6.88
N ASN A 307 8.68 -2.10 -6.68
CA ASN A 307 9.20 -3.33 -7.21
C ASN A 307 8.84 -4.57 -6.38
N GLY A 308 9.00 -5.74 -7.00
CA GLY A 308 8.65 -7.01 -6.39
C GLY A 308 9.45 -7.38 -5.13
N GLU A 309 10.71 -6.89 -4.98
CA GLU A 309 11.48 -7.16 -3.76
C GLU A 309 10.86 -6.49 -2.54
N VAL A 310 10.48 -5.21 -2.68
CA VAL A 310 9.76 -4.47 -1.61
C VAL A 310 8.45 -5.17 -1.29
N SER A 311 7.71 -5.58 -2.33
CA SER A 311 6.40 -6.23 -2.16
C SER A 311 6.50 -7.59 -1.47
N VAL A 312 7.50 -8.40 -1.81
CA VAL A 312 7.76 -9.69 -1.14
C VAL A 312 8.20 -9.47 0.31
N HIS A 313 9.00 -8.45 0.59
CA HIS A 313 9.40 -8.11 1.94
C HIS A 313 8.21 -7.65 2.80
N VAL A 314 7.35 -6.81 2.28
CA VAL A 314 6.11 -6.38 2.94
C VAL A 314 5.16 -7.57 3.16
N LEU A 315 5.07 -8.49 2.21
CA LEU A 315 4.27 -9.71 2.35
C LEU A 315 4.80 -10.62 3.48
N ASP A 316 6.13 -10.75 3.60
CA ASP A 316 6.78 -11.47 4.71
C ASP A 316 6.45 -10.82 6.05
N LEU A 317 6.52 -9.48 6.13
CA LEU A 317 6.13 -8.74 7.34
C LEU A 317 4.67 -8.96 7.73
N ILE A 318 3.74 -8.90 6.78
CA ILE A 318 2.31 -9.19 7.01
C ILE A 318 2.15 -10.59 7.59
N GLN A 319 2.74 -11.59 6.96
CA GLN A 319 2.60 -12.98 7.40
C GLN A 319 3.31 -13.25 8.73
N SER A 320 4.45 -12.62 8.95
CA SER A 320 5.16 -12.72 10.22
C SER A 320 4.40 -12.07 11.37
N THR A 321 3.73 -10.95 11.13
CA THR A 321 2.81 -10.33 12.09
C THR A 321 1.65 -11.26 12.43
N MET A 322 1.01 -11.84 11.41
CA MET A 322 -0.09 -12.79 11.61
C MET A 322 0.37 -14.07 12.32
N TYR A 323 1.56 -14.56 12.01
CA TYR A 323 2.16 -15.71 12.69
C TYR A 323 2.43 -15.40 14.16
N SER A 324 3.13 -14.31 14.45
CA SER A 324 3.45 -13.88 15.81
C SER A 324 2.19 -13.69 16.66
N ALA A 325 1.17 -13.02 16.09
CA ALA A 325 -0.10 -12.79 16.78
C ALA A 325 -0.89 -14.07 17.11
N ARG A 326 -0.76 -15.11 16.30
CA ARG A 326 -1.42 -16.40 16.56
C ARG A 326 -0.66 -17.30 17.53
N THR A 327 0.65 -17.20 17.54
CA THR A 327 1.52 -18.11 18.27
C THR A 327 2.10 -17.53 19.56
N ASN A 328 1.98 -16.21 19.76
CA ASN A 328 2.65 -15.41 20.80
C ASN A 328 4.19 -15.59 20.80
N LYS A 329 4.76 -15.88 19.63
CA LYS A 329 6.22 -16.05 19.45
C LYS A 329 6.78 -14.98 18.54
N PRO A 330 8.01 -14.50 18.78
CA PRO A 330 8.69 -13.61 17.82
C PRO A 330 8.91 -14.33 16.48
N LYS A 331 9.01 -13.57 15.40
CA LYS A 331 9.23 -14.10 14.07
C LYS A 331 10.28 -13.26 13.34
N LYS A 332 11.41 -13.87 13.01
CA LYS A 332 12.42 -13.29 12.12
C LYS A 332 11.86 -13.17 10.70
N ILE A 333 12.19 -12.10 10.04
CA ILE A 333 11.88 -11.87 8.63
C ILE A 333 12.97 -12.55 7.79
N ASN A 334 12.57 -13.32 6.78
CA ASN A 334 13.48 -14.12 5.95
C ASN A 334 13.72 -13.50 4.56
N THR A 335 13.28 -12.28 4.37
CA THR A 335 13.44 -11.51 3.14
C THR A 335 14.10 -10.17 3.45
N THR A 336 14.70 -9.57 2.45
CA THR A 336 15.23 -8.21 2.53
C THR A 336 14.92 -7.47 1.23
N CYS A 337 15.08 -6.16 1.22
CA CYS A 337 14.96 -5.33 0.03
C CYS A 337 15.85 -4.10 0.16
N LYS A 338 16.23 -3.53 -0.98
CA LYS A 338 16.82 -2.18 -0.98
C LYS A 338 15.70 -1.17 -0.85
N PRO A 339 15.77 -0.24 0.12
CA PRO A 339 14.77 0.83 0.23
C PRO A 339 14.65 1.59 -1.10
N PRO A 340 13.43 1.95 -1.53
CA PRO A 340 13.24 2.78 -2.70
C PRO A 340 14.00 4.11 -2.56
N LYS A 341 14.62 4.59 -3.64
CA LYS A 341 15.26 5.91 -3.66
C LYS A 341 14.19 7.01 -3.65
N LEU A 342 14.57 8.22 -3.22
CA LEU A 342 13.72 9.39 -3.38
C LEU A 342 13.24 9.53 -4.83
N PHE A 343 12.03 10.04 -4.98
CA PHE A 343 11.44 10.31 -6.28
C PHE A 343 12.04 11.63 -6.81
N SER A 344 12.81 11.57 -7.91
CA SER A 344 13.40 12.76 -8.50
C SER A 344 12.41 13.47 -9.43
N CYS A 345 12.38 14.80 -9.40
CA CYS A 345 11.50 15.63 -10.24
C CYS A 345 11.70 15.45 -11.76
N LEU A 346 12.81 14.86 -12.20
CA LEU A 346 13.16 14.67 -13.62
C LEU A 346 12.17 13.79 -14.41
N LEU A 347 11.28 13.06 -13.75
CA LEU A 347 10.23 12.25 -14.39
C LEU A 347 9.02 13.07 -14.84
N TYR A 348 8.90 14.35 -14.43
CA TYR A 348 7.74 15.21 -14.71
C TYR A 348 8.06 16.43 -15.57
N THR A 349 9.33 16.66 -15.91
CA THR A 349 9.72 17.89 -16.62
C THR A 349 9.91 17.70 -18.12
N SER A 350 9.85 16.47 -18.65
CA SER A 350 10.05 16.23 -20.09
C SER A 350 8.77 16.18 -20.92
N ASP A 351 7.59 15.84 -20.33
CA ASP A 351 6.40 15.56 -21.15
C ASP A 351 5.09 16.21 -20.69
N ALA A 352 5.11 17.05 -19.66
CA ALA A 352 3.89 17.73 -19.16
C ALA A 352 3.86 19.24 -19.44
N ALA A 353 4.75 19.75 -20.29
CA ALA A 353 4.83 21.16 -20.65
C ALA A 353 4.20 21.48 -22.02
N ASP A 354 3.73 20.48 -22.77
CA ASP A 354 3.26 20.64 -24.16
C ASP A 354 1.80 20.17 -24.40
N GLU A 355 0.95 20.09 -23.36
CA GLU A 355 -0.51 20.01 -23.56
C GLU A 355 -1.30 20.95 -22.66
#